data_1fce9134c21558737c28b6e0442b16a1
#
_entry.id   1fce9134c21558737c28b6e0442b16a1
#
_cell.length_a   1.000
_cell.length_b   1.000
_cell.length_c   1.000
_cell.angle_alpha   90.00
_cell.angle_beta   90.00
_cell.angle_gamma   90.00
#
_symmetry.space_group_name_H-M   'P 1'
#
loop_
_entity.id
_entity.type
_entity.pdbx_description
1 polymer ?
#
loop_
_entity_poly.entity_id
_entity_poly.type
_entity_poly.pdbx_seq_one_letter_code
_entity_poly.pdbx_strand_id
1 'polypeptide(L)'
;MTEQLQTEYLQSVQQTTVPAWQQRGDGVTLLAGYHFVLAGLFLLGTLILMLPTAILGIVGMVEDPDAFLGMVAVGFVALVTMVSCLLYLAIGYGLWTLRQWARIAALALAIISLFGIPIGTITGAITLWYLLKPDIAAKFEQGRIG
;
A
#
# COMPACT_ATOMS: atom_id res chain seq x y z
N MET A 1 -17.37 -39.66 17.76
CA MET A 1 -16.14 -39.51 16.96
C MET A 1 -16.45 -39.20 15.46
N THR A 2 -17.42 -39.87 14.85
CA THR A 2 -17.85 -39.64 13.45
C THR A 2 -18.54 -38.29 13.24
N GLU A 3 -19.35 -37.80 14.16
CA GLU A 3 -20.01 -36.48 14.07
C GLU A 3 -19.03 -35.30 14.16
N GLN A 4 -18.00 -35.41 14.96
CA GLN A 4 -16.96 -34.37 15.04
C GLN A 4 -16.16 -34.26 13.74
N LEU A 5 -15.78 -35.38 13.16
CA LEU A 5 -15.09 -35.42 11.87
C LEU A 5 -15.96 -34.86 10.72
N GLN A 6 -17.25 -35.08 10.79
CA GLN A 6 -18.20 -34.60 9.77
C GLN A 6 -18.44 -33.08 9.91
N THR A 7 -18.50 -32.56 11.12
CA THR A 7 -18.57 -31.10 11.36
C THR A 7 -17.28 -30.38 10.97
N GLU A 8 -16.11 -30.95 11.26
CA GLU A 8 -14.83 -30.41 10.80
C GLU A 8 -14.71 -30.40 9.27
N TYR A 9 -15.12 -31.48 8.62
CA TYR A 9 -15.14 -31.59 7.17
C TYR A 9 -16.08 -30.55 6.53
N LEU A 10 -17.30 -30.40 7.06
CA LEU A 10 -18.27 -29.41 6.57
C LEU A 10 -17.77 -27.97 6.78
N GLN A 11 -17.12 -27.69 7.91
CA GLN A 11 -16.50 -26.38 8.16
C GLN A 11 -15.32 -26.09 7.20
N SER A 12 -14.50 -27.09 6.90
CA SER A 12 -13.39 -26.93 5.97
C SER A 12 -13.88 -26.71 4.52
N VAL A 13 -14.94 -27.41 4.11
CA VAL A 13 -15.57 -27.22 2.79
C VAL A 13 -16.24 -25.85 2.71
N GLN A 14 -16.89 -25.38 3.77
CA GLN A 14 -17.50 -24.05 3.79
C GLN A 14 -16.47 -22.95 3.72
N GLN A 15 -15.31 -23.09 4.37
CA GLN A 15 -14.21 -22.13 4.29
C GLN A 15 -13.59 -22.05 2.88
N THR A 16 -13.53 -23.16 2.14
CA THR A 16 -12.99 -23.19 0.78
C THR A 16 -13.92 -22.60 -0.28
N THR A 17 -15.24 -22.55 -0.01
CA THR A 17 -16.24 -21.99 -0.93
C THR A 17 -16.48 -20.49 -0.75
N VAL A 18 -15.96 -19.89 0.34
CA VAL A 18 -16.14 -18.46 0.60
C VAL A 18 -15.14 -17.64 -0.24
N PRO A 19 -15.60 -16.69 -1.06
CA PRO A 19 -14.72 -15.85 -1.84
C PRO A 19 -13.70 -15.09 -0.96
N ALA A 20 -12.51 -14.85 -1.46
CA ALA A 20 -11.41 -14.20 -0.73
C ALA A 20 -11.81 -12.85 -0.10
N TRP A 21 -12.74 -12.10 -0.72
CA TRP A 21 -13.25 -10.84 -0.17
C TRP A 21 -14.13 -11.02 1.07
N GLN A 22 -14.81 -12.17 1.24
CA GLN A 22 -15.56 -12.50 2.46
C GLN A 22 -14.66 -13.03 3.59
N GLN A 23 -13.51 -13.59 3.25
CA GLN A 23 -12.51 -14.04 4.22
C GLN A 23 -11.67 -12.89 4.78
N ARG A 24 -11.76 -11.72 4.14
CA ARG A 24 -11.10 -10.50 4.59
C ARG A 24 -11.66 -10.04 5.93
N GLY A 25 -10.81 -9.96 6.94
CA GLY A 25 -11.15 -9.26 8.17
C GLY A 25 -11.26 -7.75 7.93
N ASP A 26 -12.12 -7.07 8.68
CA ASP A 26 -12.36 -5.62 8.58
C ASP A 26 -11.06 -4.81 8.62
N GLY A 27 -10.08 -5.25 9.42
CA GLY A 27 -8.78 -4.57 9.51
C GLY A 27 -7.91 -4.65 8.25
N VAL A 28 -7.96 -5.75 7.48
CA VAL A 28 -7.23 -5.83 6.20
C VAL A 28 -7.86 -4.91 5.17
N THR A 29 -9.19 -4.81 5.18
CA THR A 29 -9.94 -3.89 4.31
C THR A 29 -9.62 -2.43 4.66
N LEU A 30 -9.57 -2.09 5.95
CA LEU A 30 -9.18 -0.75 6.42
C LEU A 30 -7.73 -0.43 6.03
N LEU A 31 -6.81 -1.38 6.17
CA LEU A 31 -5.42 -1.20 5.81
C LEU A 31 -5.23 -1.01 4.29
N ALA A 32 -5.94 -1.79 3.48
CA ALA A 32 -5.96 -1.59 2.04
C ALA A 32 -6.54 -0.22 1.66
N GLY A 33 -7.66 0.17 2.28
CA GLY A 33 -8.28 1.49 2.11
C GLY A 33 -7.33 2.63 2.45
N TYR A 34 -6.58 2.51 3.55
CA TYR A 34 -5.56 3.47 3.94
C TYR A 34 -4.48 3.64 2.84
N HIS A 35 -3.99 2.56 2.25
CA HIS A 35 -3.02 2.62 1.17
C HIS A 35 -3.59 3.28 -0.10
N PHE A 36 -4.87 3.04 -0.41
CA PHE A 36 -5.54 3.70 -1.53
C PHE A 36 -5.71 5.22 -1.30
N VAL A 37 -6.04 5.63 -0.07
CA VAL A 37 -6.13 7.05 0.29
C VAL A 37 -4.77 7.73 0.16
N LEU A 38 -3.70 7.09 0.66
CA LEU A 38 -2.34 7.60 0.51
C LEU A 38 -1.94 7.69 -0.96
N ALA A 39 -2.22 6.67 -1.76
CA ALA A 39 -1.96 6.71 -3.20
C ALA A 39 -2.67 7.88 -3.88
N GLY A 40 -3.93 8.15 -3.52
CA GLY A 40 -4.70 9.29 -4.02
C GLY A 40 -4.07 10.63 -3.62
N LEU A 41 -3.61 10.77 -2.37
CA LEU A 41 -2.90 11.96 -1.90
C LEU A 41 -1.57 12.18 -2.64
N PHE A 42 -0.80 11.12 -2.86
CA PHE A 42 0.45 11.20 -3.64
C PHE A 42 0.18 11.55 -5.10
N LEU A 43 -0.89 11.01 -5.70
CA LEU A 43 -1.30 11.37 -7.06
C LEU A 43 -1.67 12.85 -7.15
N LEU A 44 -2.47 13.35 -6.22
CA LEU A 44 -2.84 14.76 -6.14
C LEU A 44 -1.60 15.64 -5.96
N GLY A 45 -0.68 15.27 -5.07
CA GLY A 45 0.59 15.95 -4.88
C GLY A 45 1.43 16.01 -6.16
N THR A 46 1.51 14.90 -6.90
CA THR A 46 2.21 14.86 -8.19
C THR A 46 1.59 15.80 -9.21
N LEU A 47 0.26 15.83 -9.31
CA LEU A 47 -0.44 16.74 -10.24
C LEU A 47 -0.20 18.21 -9.88
N ILE A 48 -0.22 18.55 -8.59
CA ILE A 48 0.06 19.92 -8.11
C ILE A 48 1.52 20.32 -8.43
N LEU A 49 2.47 19.40 -8.28
CA LEU A 49 3.89 19.67 -8.58
C LEU A 49 4.19 19.75 -10.07
N MET A 50 3.38 19.13 -10.92
CA MET A 50 3.57 19.20 -12.39
C MET A 50 3.42 20.61 -12.94
N LEU A 51 2.49 21.41 -12.40
CA LEU A 51 2.28 22.79 -12.85
C LEU A 51 3.52 23.68 -12.66
N PRO A 52 4.09 23.83 -11.45
CA PRO A 52 5.30 24.63 -11.28
C PRO A 52 6.51 24.06 -12.03
N THR A 53 6.63 22.73 -12.16
CA THR A 53 7.70 22.10 -12.95
C THR A 53 7.64 22.51 -14.43
N ALA A 54 6.45 22.53 -15.01
CA ALA A 54 6.25 22.94 -16.39
C ALA A 54 6.58 24.42 -16.59
N ILE A 55 6.12 25.30 -15.67
CA ILE A 55 6.39 26.74 -15.72
C ILE A 55 7.88 27.02 -15.60
N LEU A 56 8.56 26.42 -14.61
CA LEU A 56 10.01 26.57 -14.42
C LEU A 56 10.81 26.04 -15.62
N GLY A 57 10.32 24.97 -16.26
CA GLY A 57 10.95 24.42 -17.46
C GLY A 57 10.92 25.39 -18.63
N ILE A 58 9.78 26.05 -18.85
CA ILE A 58 9.62 27.05 -19.93
C ILE A 58 10.50 28.28 -19.66
N VAL A 59 10.44 28.82 -18.43
CA VAL A 59 11.23 30.00 -18.05
C VAL A 59 12.73 29.69 -18.10
N GLY A 60 13.17 28.55 -17.58
CA GLY A 60 14.58 28.15 -17.57
C GLY A 60 15.19 27.91 -18.95
N MET A 61 14.37 27.56 -19.95
CA MET A 61 14.85 27.43 -21.32
C MET A 61 15.04 28.77 -22.03
N VAL A 62 14.38 29.85 -21.56
CA VAL A 62 14.29 31.12 -22.28
C VAL A 62 15.07 32.25 -21.61
N GLU A 63 15.07 32.30 -20.28
CA GLU A 63 15.50 33.52 -19.56
C GLU A 63 16.56 33.31 -18.47
N ASP A 64 16.59 32.14 -17.78
CA ASP A 64 17.42 31.99 -16.59
C ASP A 64 17.92 30.56 -16.37
N PRO A 65 19.25 30.31 -16.43
CA PRO A 65 19.84 29.00 -16.16
C PRO A 65 19.54 28.46 -14.74
N ASP A 66 19.33 29.32 -13.75
CA ASP A 66 19.03 28.91 -12.38
C ASP A 66 17.62 28.33 -12.25
N ALA A 67 16.69 28.76 -13.11
CA ALA A 67 15.35 28.17 -13.20
C ALA A 67 15.39 26.71 -13.66
N PHE A 68 16.39 26.32 -14.47
CA PHE A 68 16.60 24.93 -14.87
C PHE A 68 16.93 24.02 -13.67
N LEU A 69 17.77 24.48 -12.76
CA LEU A 69 18.06 23.75 -11.52
C LEU A 69 16.81 23.56 -10.67
N GLY A 70 15.98 24.60 -10.58
CA GLY A 70 14.67 24.53 -9.91
C GLY A 70 13.74 23.50 -10.55
N MET A 71 13.67 23.45 -11.88
CA MET A 71 12.89 22.46 -12.63
C MET A 71 13.37 21.04 -12.32
N VAL A 72 14.67 20.80 -12.33
CA VAL A 72 15.25 19.46 -12.03
C VAL A 72 14.92 19.04 -10.61
N ALA A 73 15.07 19.95 -9.63
CA ALA A 73 14.77 19.65 -8.23
C ALA A 73 13.28 19.31 -8.02
N VAL A 74 12.37 20.14 -8.53
CA VAL A 74 10.91 19.91 -8.38
C VAL A 74 10.48 18.68 -9.19
N GLY A 75 11.03 18.49 -10.39
CA GLY A 75 10.79 17.33 -11.25
C GLY A 75 11.24 16.03 -10.58
N PHE A 76 12.38 16.03 -9.88
CA PHE A 76 12.83 14.88 -9.11
C PHE A 76 11.87 14.54 -7.97
N VAL A 77 11.39 15.55 -7.23
CA VAL A 77 10.37 15.34 -6.18
C VAL A 77 9.08 14.79 -6.77
N ALA A 78 8.61 15.32 -7.90
CA ALA A 78 7.43 14.82 -8.60
C ALA A 78 7.60 13.36 -9.04
N LEU A 79 8.79 12.98 -9.54
CA LEU A 79 9.10 11.61 -9.91
C LEU A 79 9.04 10.67 -8.69
N VAL A 80 9.66 11.05 -7.59
CA VAL A 80 9.63 10.26 -6.34
C VAL A 80 8.20 10.10 -5.82
N THR A 81 7.40 11.16 -5.89
CA THR A 81 5.99 11.15 -5.48
C THR A 81 5.17 10.22 -6.36
N MET A 82 5.41 10.23 -7.68
CA MET A 82 4.74 9.35 -8.62
C MET A 82 5.10 7.87 -8.39
N VAL A 83 6.36 7.57 -8.18
CA VAL A 83 6.82 6.20 -7.84
C VAL A 83 6.17 5.74 -6.53
N SER A 84 6.11 6.61 -5.53
CA SER A 84 5.42 6.32 -4.25
C SER A 84 3.95 6.02 -4.47
N CYS A 85 3.25 6.81 -5.29
CA CYS A 85 1.85 6.56 -5.65
C CYS A 85 1.65 5.15 -6.22
N LEU A 86 2.48 4.73 -7.18
CA LEU A 86 2.41 3.41 -7.78
C LEU A 86 2.68 2.29 -6.76
N LEU A 87 3.63 2.49 -5.86
CA LEU A 87 3.93 1.53 -4.78
C LEU A 87 2.75 1.38 -3.83
N TYR A 88 2.15 2.48 -3.37
CA TYR A 88 0.97 2.43 -2.49
C TYR A 88 -0.24 1.80 -3.17
N LEU A 89 -0.46 2.06 -4.47
CA LEU A 89 -1.51 1.40 -5.26
C LEU A 89 -1.26 -0.10 -5.37
N ALA A 90 -0.04 -0.51 -5.70
CA ALA A 90 0.32 -1.92 -5.84
C ALA A 90 0.14 -2.68 -4.52
N ILE A 91 0.59 -2.09 -3.39
CA ILE A 91 0.45 -2.69 -2.07
C ILE A 91 -1.04 -2.73 -1.66
N GLY A 92 -1.78 -1.64 -1.85
CA GLY A 92 -3.22 -1.58 -1.58
C GLY A 92 -3.99 -2.65 -2.35
N TYR A 93 -3.71 -2.81 -3.64
CA TYR A 93 -4.31 -3.84 -4.48
C TYR A 93 -3.91 -5.25 -4.03
N GLY A 94 -2.65 -5.46 -3.70
CA GLY A 94 -2.15 -6.75 -3.21
C GLY A 94 -2.74 -7.14 -1.85
N LEU A 95 -2.91 -6.20 -0.93
CA LEU A 95 -3.62 -6.40 0.34
C LEU A 95 -5.10 -6.70 0.10
N TRP A 96 -5.72 -5.98 -0.86
CA TRP A 96 -7.10 -6.22 -1.26
C TRP A 96 -7.32 -7.63 -1.79
N THR A 97 -6.37 -8.19 -2.53
CA THR A 97 -6.41 -9.55 -3.09
C THR A 97 -5.78 -10.61 -2.18
N LEU A 98 -5.42 -10.27 -0.93
CA LEU A 98 -4.77 -11.16 0.05
C LEU A 98 -3.50 -11.84 -0.48
N ARG A 99 -2.75 -11.17 -1.35
CA ARG A 99 -1.50 -11.71 -1.88
C ARG A 99 -0.38 -11.62 -0.84
N GLN A 100 0.34 -12.70 -0.65
CA GLN A 100 1.41 -12.81 0.35
C GLN A 100 2.55 -11.81 0.11
N TRP A 101 2.90 -11.54 -1.15
CA TRP A 101 3.93 -10.55 -1.49
C TRP A 101 3.57 -9.14 -1.01
N ALA A 102 2.28 -8.78 -1.06
CA ALA A 102 1.82 -7.48 -0.61
C ALA A 102 1.95 -7.31 0.92
N ARG A 103 1.76 -8.39 1.68
CA ARG A 103 2.03 -8.41 3.12
C ARG A 103 3.50 -8.11 3.41
N ILE A 104 4.42 -8.79 2.71
CA ILE A 104 5.86 -8.57 2.87
C ILE A 104 6.24 -7.14 2.45
N ALA A 105 5.71 -6.65 1.33
CA ALA A 105 5.92 -5.29 0.86
C ALA A 105 5.36 -4.24 1.83
N ALA A 106 4.17 -4.46 2.38
CA ALA A 106 3.58 -3.58 3.38
C ALA A 106 4.39 -3.54 4.68
N LEU A 107 4.93 -4.69 5.13
CA LEU A 107 5.81 -4.78 6.28
C LEU A 107 7.13 -4.03 6.04
N ALA A 108 7.74 -4.20 4.86
CA ALA A 108 8.95 -3.48 4.49
C ALA A 108 8.72 -1.97 4.45
N LEU A 109 7.61 -1.53 3.85
CA LEU A 109 7.23 -0.13 3.80
C LEU A 109 6.94 0.44 5.20
N ALA A 110 6.29 -0.35 6.07
CA ALA A 110 6.02 0.03 7.45
C ALA A 110 7.32 0.24 8.24
N ILE A 111 8.33 -0.61 8.02
CA ILE A 111 9.66 -0.43 8.64
C ILE A 111 10.32 0.85 8.14
N ILE A 112 10.28 1.12 6.84
CA ILE A 112 10.83 2.35 6.26
C ILE A 112 10.08 3.58 6.80
N SER A 113 8.76 3.51 6.94
CA SER A 113 7.95 4.62 7.45
C SER A 113 8.20 4.94 8.92
N LEU A 114 8.77 4.00 9.71
CA LEU A 114 9.19 4.25 11.09
C LEU A 114 10.25 5.37 11.20
N PHE A 115 11.05 5.57 10.15
CA PHE A 115 12.02 6.67 10.09
C PHE A 115 11.38 8.03 9.76
N GLY A 116 10.13 8.04 9.29
CA GLY A 116 9.37 9.26 8.97
C GLY A 116 8.61 9.80 10.17
N ILE A 117 9.30 10.55 11.05
CA ILE A 117 8.77 11.14 12.30
C ILE A 117 7.80 12.30 11.97
N PRO A 118 6.66 12.45 12.69
CA PRO A 118 6.05 11.57 13.71
C PRO A 118 4.94 10.65 13.18
N ILE A 119 4.33 10.98 12.03
CA ILE A 119 3.12 10.30 11.52
C ILE A 119 3.48 8.90 10.98
N GLY A 120 4.62 8.77 10.30
CA GLY A 120 5.10 7.51 9.74
C GLY A 120 5.35 6.45 10.81
N THR A 121 5.85 6.86 11.98
CA THR A 121 6.14 5.96 13.10
C THR A 121 4.86 5.33 13.65
N ILE A 122 3.81 6.11 13.85
CA ILE A 122 2.53 5.62 14.40
C ILE A 122 1.85 4.67 13.41
N THR A 123 1.75 5.08 12.15
CA THR A 123 1.10 4.26 11.11
C THR A 123 1.89 3.00 10.77
N GLY A 124 3.23 3.09 10.75
CA GLY A 124 4.13 1.95 10.56
C GLY A 124 4.01 0.95 11.69
N ALA A 125 4.00 1.40 12.96
CA ALA A 125 3.87 0.55 14.14
C ALA A 125 2.51 -0.19 14.16
N ILE A 126 1.41 0.50 13.87
CA ILE A 126 0.07 -0.09 13.78
C ILE A 126 0.02 -1.14 12.67
N THR A 127 0.55 -0.83 11.50
CA THR A 127 0.62 -1.74 10.35
C THR A 127 1.42 -3.00 10.68
N LEU A 128 2.60 -2.84 11.28
CA LEU A 128 3.44 -3.93 11.74
C LEU A 128 2.72 -4.81 12.75
N TRP A 129 2.18 -4.20 13.81
CA TRP A 129 1.47 -4.94 14.86
C TRP A 129 0.29 -5.74 14.30
N TYR A 130 -0.47 -5.15 13.38
CA TYR A 130 -1.64 -5.79 12.78
C TYR A 130 -1.26 -6.94 11.84
N LEU A 131 -0.30 -6.74 10.93
CA LEU A 131 0.12 -7.73 9.94
C LEU A 131 0.93 -8.89 10.54
N LEU A 132 1.53 -8.70 11.74
CA LEU A 132 2.25 -9.74 12.45
C LEU A 132 1.34 -10.65 13.28
N LYS A 133 0.05 -10.33 13.43
CA LYS A 133 -0.89 -11.23 14.11
C LYS A 133 -0.99 -12.57 13.38
N PRO A 134 -0.88 -13.72 14.09
CA PRO A 134 -0.88 -15.03 13.47
C PRO A 134 -2.18 -15.34 12.70
N ASP A 135 -3.32 -14.86 13.20
CA ASP A 135 -4.63 -15.01 12.55
C ASP A 135 -4.69 -14.30 11.18
N ILE A 136 -4.03 -13.14 11.08
CA ILE A 136 -3.95 -12.39 9.83
C ILE A 136 -2.93 -13.04 8.89
N ALA A 137 -1.81 -13.50 9.42
CA ALA A 137 -0.80 -14.25 8.66
C ALA A 137 -1.39 -15.46 7.95
N ALA A 138 -2.19 -16.26 8.66
CA ALA A 138 -2.84 -17.46 8.14
C ALA A 138 -3.78 -17.15 6.96
N LYS A 139 -4.48 -16.00 6.97
CA LYS A 139 -5.36 -15.59 5.87
C LYS A 139 -4.62 -15.35 4.55
N PHE A 140 -3.40 -14.80 4.63
CA PHE A 140 -2.55 -14.59 3.46
C PHE A 140 -1.93 -15.91 2.95
N GLU A 141 -1.72 -16.89 3.82
CA GLU A 141 -1.26 -18.22 3.42
C GLU A 141 -2.35 -19.00 2.69
N GLN A 142 -3.59 -18.91 3.14
CA GLN A 142 -4.75 -19.53 2.48
C GLN A 142 -5.01 -18.94 1.09
N GLY A 143 -4.85 -17.64 0.90
CA GLY A 143 -4.98 -16.97 -0.40
C GLY A 143 -3.90 -17.37 -1.43
N ARG A 144 -2.87 -18.12 -1.01
CA ARG A 144 -1.81 -18.64 -1.90
C ARG A 144 -2.19 -19.96 -2.58
N ILE A 145 -3.14 -20.71 -2.01
CA ILE A 145 -3.50 -22.07 -2.46
C ILE A 145 -4.67 -22.04 -3.47
N GLY A 146 -5.31 -20.92 -3.67
CA GLY A 146 -6.34 -20.66 -4.68
C GLY A 146 -5.80 -19.84 -5.81
#